data_a68d796bf61e8eab1861ce3464ae038e
#
_entry.id   a68d796bf61e8eab1861ce3464ae038e
#
_cell.length_a   1.000
_cell.length_b   1.000
_cell.length_c   1.000
_cell.angle_alpha   90.00
_cell.angle_beta   90.00
_cell.angle_gamma   90.00
#
_symmetry.space_group_name_H-M   'P 1'
#
loop_
_entity.id
_entity.type
_entity.pdbx_description
1 polymer ?
#
loop_
_entity_poly.entity_id
_entity_poly.type
_entity_poly.pdbx_seq_one_letter_code
_entity_poly.pdbx_strand_id
1 'polypeptide(L)'
;MQDVDINCIGVMSGTSLDGVDIVSCTFKLSGGVWSYVSYAGEVYSYPAEMLERLKHSHELSGHDLAQLDVDYGRFLGGLVKDFVAENNCKPAFVASHGYTVFHEPQKGLTLQIGSGAQIAATSGIDTISDFRTVDVALGGNGAPLVPIGDKLLFGSYDYCLNLGGFANISYDNADGQRVAFDICPLNIVANTLTRRIELEYDKNGELGRKGVVDKKLLAKLNAIPYYKQQPPKSLGREFVDAEILPLFGQRTDIENLLATYYHHAAHQISQAMSAEGKSSVLVTGGGAYNGYFIECLQNSTKCRVVIPDSAVVEFKEAIVFAFLGVLRYFRMPNCLKSVTGASCDNIGGAIYKANEIADSGD
;
A
#
# COMPACT_ATOMS: atom_id res chain seq x y z
N MET A 1 22.05 18.92 5.80
CA MET A 1 21.14 18.26 6.75
C MET A 1 22.00 17.52 7.75
N GLN A 2 21.61 17.52 9.03
CA GLN A 2 22.28 16.67 10.04
C GLN A 2 22.00 15.19 9.70
N ASP A 3 22.99 14.33 9.98
CA ASP A 3 22.81 12.89 9.90
C ASP A 3 21.68 12.45 10.86
N VAL A 4 20.85 11.54 10.41
CA VAL A 4 19.70 10.99 11.18
C VAL A 4 19.96 9.52 11.40
N ASP A 5 19.67 9.03 12.60
CA ASP A 5 19.58 7.61 12.95
C ASP A 5 18.43 7.48 13.94
N ILE A 6 17.28 6.95 13.48
CA ILE A 6 16.05 6.92 14.28
C ILE A 6 15.32 5.60 14.08
N ASN A 7 14.99 4.92 15.20
CA ASN A 7 14.13 3.75 15.21
C ASN A 7 12.66 4.18 15.41
N CYS A 8 11.76 3.61 14.66
CA CYS A 8 10.32 3.83 14.82
C CYS A 8 9.52 2.61 14.36
N ILE A 9 8.23 2.63 14.71
CA ILE A 9 7.27 1.59 14.32
C ILE A 9 6.35 2.13 13.25
N GLY A 10 6.13 1.35 12.19
CA GLY A 10 5.07 1.54 11.22
C GLY A 10 3.91 0.60 11.50
N VAL A 11 2.69 1.14 11.49
CA VAL A 11 1.44 0.39 11.63
C VAL A 11 0.58 0.63 10.40
N MET A 12 0.30 -0.42 9.65
CA MET A 12 -0.55 -0.36 8.47
C MET A 12 -1.75 -1.27 8.64
N SER A 13 -2.93 -0.73 8.39
CA SER A 13 -4.18 -1.49 8.32
C SER A 13 -4.97 -1.04 7.11
N GLY A 14 -5.09 -1.93 6.14
CA GLY A 14 -5.75 -1.65 4.86
C GLY A 14 -7.25 -1.93 4.89
N THR A 15 -7.96 -1.43 3.87
CA THR A 15 -9.39 -1.71 3.66
C THR A 15 -9.67 -3.17 3.25
N SER A 16 -8.63 -3.95 2.94
CA SER A 16 -8.71 -5.41 2.72
C SER A 16 -9.11 -6.19 3.97
N LEU A 17 -8.86 -5.64 5.16
CA LEU A 17 -9.16 -6.24 6.46
C LEU A 17 -8.51 -7.62 6.68
N ASP A 18 -7.37 -7.85 6.07
CA ASP A 18 -6.58 -9.09 6.17
C ASP A 18 -5.65 -9.12 7.40
N GLY A 19 -5.46 -7.98 8.06
CA GLY A 19 -4.69 -7.87 9.29
C GLY A 19 -4.17 -6.45 9.55
N VAL A 20 -3.41 -6.34 10.62
CA VAL A 20 -2.63 -5.15 10.98
C VAL A 20 -1.16 -5.50 10.85
N ASP A 21 -0.47 -4.85 9.92
CA ASP A 21 0.97 -4.99 9.75
C ASP A 21 1.68 -4.04 10.71
N ILE A 22 2.59 -4.58 11.51
CA ILE A 22 3.46 -3.80 12.41
C ILE A 22 4.90 -4.12 12.07
N VAL A 23 5.72 -3.08 11.86
CA VAL A 23 7.13 -3.22 11.53
C VAL A 23 7.99 -2.27 12.35
N SER A 24 9.13 -2.75 12.84
CA SER A 24 10.18 -1.92 13.46
C SER A 24 11.27 -1.65 12.45
N CYS A 25 11.57 -0.36 12.23
CA CYS A 25 12.59 0.09 11.29
C CYS A 25 13.49 1.14 11.91
N THR A 26 14.79 1.07 11.60
CA THR A 26 15.70 2.19 11.80
C THR A 26 15.99 2.86 10.47
N PHE A 27 15.73 4.16 10.40
CA PHE A 27 16.02 4.99 9.23
C PHE A 27 17.27 5.83 9.46
N LYS A 28 18.11 5.91 8.43
CA LYS A 28 19.36 6.68 8.44
C LYS A 28 19.38 7.65 7.28
N LEU A 29 19.76 8.89 7.56
CA LEU A 29 20.10 9.88 6.55
C LEU A 29 21.59 10.17 6.66
N SER A 30 22.35 9.91 5.60
CA SER A 30 23.77 10.23 5.53
C SER A 30 24.12 10.76 4.16
N GLY A 31 24.81 11.88 4.11
CA GLY A 31 25.16 12.53 2.84
C GLY A 31 23.96 12.90 1.96
N GLY A 32 22.78 13.09 2.53
CA GLY A 32 21.55 13.38 1.79
C GLY A 32 20.81 12.14 1.22
N VAL A 33 21.30 10.95 1.50
CA VAL A 33 20.71 9.68 1.04
C VAL A 33 20.05 8.95 2.21
N TRP A 34 18.79 8.58 2.05
CA TRP A 34 18.05 7.77 3.00
C TRP A 34 18.35 6.28 2.79
N SER A 35 18.45 5.58 3.90
CA SER A 35 18.51 4.13 3.98
C SER A 35 17.72 3.63 5.19
N TYR A 36 17.38 2.34 5.22
CA TYR A 36 16.70 1.76 6.36
C TYR A 36 17.13 0.30 6.59
N VAL A 37 16.89 -0.15 7.83
CA VAL A 37 16.98 -1.56 8.22
C VAL A 37 15.67 -1.90 8.94
N SER A 38 15.01 -2.96 8.48
CA SER A 38 13.85 -3.56 9.14
C SER A 38 14.34 -4.67 10.07
N TYR A 39 13.92 -4.66 11.33
CA TYR A 39 14.38 -5.63 12.33
C TYR A 39 13.34 -6.70 12.64
N ALA A 40 12.06 -6.33 12.65
CA ALA A 40 10.94 -7.22 12.91
C ALA A 40 9.73 -6.74 12.12
N GLY A 41 8.90 -7.68 11.70
CA GLY A 41 7.61 -7.39 11.07
C GLY A 41 6.65 -8.52 11.38
N GLU A 42 5.43 -8.18 11.79
CA GLU A 42 4.38 -9.12 12.15
C GLU A 42 3.02 -8.66 11.64
N VAL A 43 2.18 -9.66 11.31
CA VAL A 43 0.79 -9.43 10.89
C VAL A 43 -0.13 -9.93 12.00
N TYR A 44 -0.95 -9.05 12.54
CA TYR A 44 -1.92 -9.36 13.59
C TYR A 44 -3.32 -9.47 13.02
N SER A 45 -3.99 -10.59 13.28
CA SER A 45 -5.38 -10.78 12.88
C SER A 45 -6.34 -9.95 13.72
N TYR A 46 -7.44 -9.50 13.12
CA TYR A 46 -8.51 -8.84 13.85
C TYR A 46 -9.32 -9.84 14.69
N PRO A 47 -9.70 -9.49 15.94
CA PRO A 47 -10.81 -10.16 16.61
C PRO A 47 -12.09 -10.04 15.76
N ALA A 48 -12.92 -11.09 15.74
CA ALA A 48 -14.12 -11.15 14.91
C ALA A 48 -15.05 -9.93 15.11
N GLU A 49 -15.23 -9.51 16.36
CA GLU A 49 -16.06 -8.33 16.69
C GLU A 49 -15.48 -7.03 16.08
N MET A 50 -14.16 -6.83 16.19
CA MET A 50 -13.51 -5.65 15.62
C MET A 50 -13.63 -5.65 14.10
N LEU A 51 -13.41 -6.80 13.47
CA LEU A 51 -13.54 -6.98 12.03
C LEU A 51 -14.92 -6.58 11.52
N GLU A 52 -15.99 -7.04 12.18
CA GLU A 52 -17.37 -6.70 11.78
C GLU A 52 -17.67 -5.21 11.99
N ARG A 53 -17.21 -4.61 13.08
CA ARG A 53 -17.37 -3.16 13.31
C ARG A 53 -16.65 -2.33 12.26
N LEU A 54 -15.43 -2.71 11.84
CA LEU A 54 -14.68 -2.02 10.78
C LEU A 54 -15.38 -2.13 9.42
N LYS A 55 -15.88 -3.31 9.04
CA LYS A 55 -16.62 -3.53 7.79
C LYS A 55 -17.81 -2.60 7.64
N HIS A 56 -18.55 -2.37 8.72
CA HIS A 56 -19.77 -1.57 8.74
C HIS A 56 -19.55 -0.14 9.26
N SER A 57 -18.28 0.29 9.41
CA SER A 57 -17.93 1.60 9.98
C SER A 57 -18.56 2.78 9.24
N HIS A 58 -18.73 2.66 7.93
CA HIS A 58 -19.31 3.71 7.07
C HIS A 58 -20.83 3.88 7.25
N GLU A 59 -21.51 2.95 7.93
CA GLU A 59 -22.97 2.96 8.21
C GLU A 59 -23.27 3.50 9.61
N LEU A 60 -22.26 3.69 10.47
CA LEU A 60 -22.40 4.07 11.86
C LEU A 60 -22.90 5.51 12.04
N SER A 61 -23.59 5.77 13.15
CA SER A 61 -23.84 7.14 13.59
C SER A 61 -22.53 7.87 13.89
N GLY A 62 -22.54 9.22 13.85
CA GLY A 62 -21.34 10.00 14.19
C GLY A 62 -20.79 9.69 15.59
N HIS A 63 -21.68 9.44 16.58
CA HIS A 63 -21.29 9.03 17.93
C HIS A 63 -20.60 7.64 17.94
N ASP A 64 -21.21 6.65 17.29
CA ASP A 64 -20.69 5.29 17.31
C ASP A 64 -19.40 5.17 16.49
N LEU A 65 -19.27 5.95 15.41
CA LEU A 65 -18.03 6.04 14.65
C LEU A 65 -16.89 6.67 15.49
N ALA A 66 -17.18 7.73 16.25
CA ALA A 66 -16.20 8.31 17.16
C ALA A 66 -15.81 7.35 18.29
N GLN A 67 -16.75 6.52 18.78
CA GLN A 67 -16.44 5.49 19.75
C GLN A 67 -15.59 4.37 19.12
N LEU A 68 -15.88 3.98 17.87
CA LEU A 68 -15.06 3.00 17.14
C LEU A 68 -13.63 3.52 16.91
N ASP A 69 -13.44 4.80 16.62
CA ASP A 69 -12.11 5.42 16.49
C ASP A 69 -11.29 5.27 17.77
N VAL A 70 -11.91 5.52 18.92
CA VAL A 70 -11.30 5.34 20.26
C VAL A 70 -10.96 3.87 20.51
N ASP A 71 -11.91 2.96 20.31
CA ASP A 71 -11.72 1.53 20.59
C ASP A 71 -10.66 0.92 19.67
N TYR A 72 -10.67 1.30 18.40
CA TYR A 72 -9.69 0.84 17.43
C TYR A 72 -8.29 1.40 17.73
N GLY A 73 -8.20 2.66 18.16
CA GLY A 73 -6.94 3.25 18.62
C GLY A 73 -6.35 2.51 19.84
N ARG A 74 -7.20 2.11 20.81
CA ARG A 74 -6.77 1.28 21.95
C ARG A 74 -6.30 -0.09 21.51
N PHE A 75 -7.01 -0.72 20.60
CA PHE A 75 -6.63 -2.02 20.03
C PHE A 75 -5.25 -1.94 19.36
N LEU A 76 -5.03 -0.96 18.48
CA LEU A 76 -3.73 -0.76 17.83
C LEU A 76 -2.62 -0.45 18.84
N GLY A 77 -2.90 0.38 19.85
CA GLY A 77 -1.95 0.68 20.92
C GLY A 77 -1.56 -0.55 21.75
N GLY A 78 -2.50 -1.46 21.99
CA GLY A 78 -2.26 -2.76 22.61
C GLY A 78 -1.32 -3.63 21.79
N LEU A 79 -1.61 -3.78 20.50
CA LEU A 79 -0.76 -4.55 19.57
C LEU A 79 0.67 -3.98 19.51
N VAL A 80 0.80 -2.65 19.44
CA VAL A 80 2.13 -2.01 19.45
C VAL A 80 2.87 -2.27 20.74
N LYS A 81 2.20 -2.21 21.89
CA LYS A 81 2.81 -2.50 23.20
C LYS A 81 3.34 -3.92 23.27
N ASP A 82 2.54 -4.90 22.83
CA ASP A 82 2.91 -6.30 22.79
C ASP A 82 4.09 -6.53 21.83
N PHE A 83 4.01 -6.00 20.61
CA PHE A 83 5.08 -6.08 19.62
C PHE A 83 6.41 -5.51 20.14
N VAL A 84 6.38 -4.37 20.82
CA VAL A 84 7.60 -3.75 21.41
C VAL A 84 8.21 -4.63 22.48
N ALA A 85 7.38 -5.22 23.33
CA ALA A 85 7.83 -6.11 24.40
C ALA A 85 8.43 -7.42 23.84
N GLU A 86 7.78 -8.04 22.88
CA GLU A 86 8.20 -9.29 22.24
C GLU A 86 9.50 -9.14 21.45
N ASN A 87 9.66 -8.01 20.75
CA ASN A 87 10.83 -7.75 19.91
C ASN A 87 11.92 -6.93 20.59
N ASN A 88 11.74 -6.58 21.87
CA ASN A 88 12.68 -5.78 22.68
C ASN A 88 13.20 -4.53 21.95
N CYS A 89 12.32 -3.84 21.22
CA CYS A 89 12.67 -2.63 20.48
C CYS A 89 12.36 -1.36 21.29
N LYS A 90 13.04 -0.24 20.95
CA LYS A 90 12.88 1.04 21.63
C LYS A 90 12.62 2.14 20.60
N PRO A 91 11.41 2.20 20.05
CA PRO A 91 11.08 3.18 19.03
C PRO A 91 10.94 4.59 19.61
N ALA A 92 11.36 5.59 18.84
CA ALA A 92 11.13 7.00 19.18
C ALA A 92 9.66 7.40 19.02
N PHE A 93 8.95 6.74 18.12
CA PHE A 93 7.51 6.97 17.88
C PHE A 93 6.89 5.81 17.08
N VAL A 94 5.57 5.81 17.08
CA VAL A 94 4.70 4.99 16.21
C VAL A 94 4.15 5.85 15.08
N ALA A 95 4.18 5.37 13.85
CA ALA A 95 3.50 5.98 12.70
C ALA A 95 2.35 5.06 12.25
N SER A 96 1.10 5.50 12.43
CA SER A 96 -0.08 4.70 12.14
C SER A 96 -0.87 5.28 10.98
N HIS A 97 -1.16 4.44 9.97
CA HIS A 97 -2.09 4.78 8.90
C HIS A 97 -3.53 4.87 9.38
N GLY A 98 -3.93 3.99 10.31
CA GLY A 98 -5.32 3.78 10.69
C GLY A 98 -6.12 3.01 9.65
N TYR A 99 -7.45 2.92 9.84
CA TYR A 99 -8.38 2.28 8.89
C TYR A 99 -9.21 3.35 8.17
N THR A 100 -9.25 3.30 6.83
CA THR A 100 -9.97 4.29 6.03
C THR A 100 -11.46 3.97 5.99
N VAL A 101 -12.27 4.86 6.57
CA VAL A 101 -13.74 4.79 6.53
C VAL A 101 -14.30 5.57 5.34
N PHE A 102 -13.84 6.81 5.16
CA PHE A 102 -14.26 7.66 4.04
C PHE A 102 -13.06 8.19 3.28
N HIS A 103 -13.18 8.23 1.96
CA HIS A 103 -12.19 8.84 1.09
C HIS A 103 -12.86 9.47 -0.13
N GLU A 104 -13.26 10.73 0.03
CA GLU A 104 -13.98 11.54 -0.97
C GLU A 104 -13.26 12.88 -1.17
N PRO A 105 -12.01 12.88 -1.70
CA PRO A 105 -11.17 14.08 -1.78
C PRO A 105 -11.83 15.21 -2.59
N GLN A 106 -12.64 14.88 -3.59
CA GLN A 106 -13.43 15.86 -4.36
C GLN A 106 -14.44 16.62 -3.50
N LYS A 107 -14.81 16.12 -2.31
CA LYS A 107 -15.62 16.80 -1.32
C LYS A 107 -14.78 17.40 -0.18
N GLY A 108 -13.45 17.30 -0.27
CA GLY A 108 -12.54 17.69 0.81
C GLY A 108 -12.56 16.75 2.01
N LEU A 109 -13.06 15.51 1.84
CA LEU A 109 -13.23 14.54 2.93
C LEU A 109 -12.31 13.34 2.78
N THR A 110 -11.56 13.08 3.85
CA THR A 110 -10.91 11.79 4.09
C THR A 110 -10.94 11.51 5.58
N LEU A 111 -11.21 10.27 5.98
CA LEU A 111 -11.26 9.88 7.39
C LEU A 111 -10.61 8.50 7.55
N GLN A 112 -9.52 8.50 8.30
CA GLN A 112 -8.88 7.29 8.82
C GLN A 112 -9.11 7.26 10.32
N ILE A 113 -9.70 6.16 10.83
CA ILE A 113 -9.92 5.93 12.26
C ILE A 113 -8.78 5.11 12.86
N GLY A 114 -8.68 5.12 14.16
CA GLY A 114 -7.58 4.57 14.96
C GLY A 114 -6.85 5.71 15.66
N SER A 115 -7.56 6.35 16.60
CA SER A 115 -7.14 7.56 17.32
C SER A 115 -5.68 7.51 17.77
N GLY A 116 -4.84 8.37 17.19
CA GLY A 116 -3.42 8.46 17.56
C GLY A 116 -3.19 8.80 19.04
N ALA A 117 -4.13 9.55 19.66
CA ALA A 117 -4.10 9.82 21.08
C ALA A 117 -4.28 8.54 21.93
N GLN A 118 -5.17 7.62 21.48
CA GLN A 118 -5.38 6.34 22.16
C GLN A 118 -4.21 5.39 21.94
N ILE A 119 -3.62 5.38 20.73
CA ILE A 119 -2.40 4.60 20.46
C ILE A 119 -1.29 5.08 21.40
N ALA A 120 -1.03 6.39 21.48
CA ALA A 120 0.01 6.95 22.33
C ALA A 120 -0.22 6.63 23.81
N ALA A 121 -1.44 6.84 24.30
CA ALA A 121 -1.79 6.60 25.70
C ALA A 121 -1.70 5.10 26.09
N THR A 122 -2.04 4.19 25.17
CA THR A 122 -2.06 2.75 25.45
C THR A 122 -0.66 2.11 25.31
N SER A 123 0.09 2.50 24.27
CA SER A 123 1.44 1.98 24.02
C SER A 123 2.51 2.62 24.91
N GLY A 124 2.26 3.85 25.41
CA GLY A 124 3.27 4.65 26.10
C GLY A 124 4.31 5.28 25.17
N ILE A 125 4.03 5.33 23.84
CA ILE A 125 4.97 5.79 22.82
C ILE A 125 4.33 6.91 22.01
N ASP A 126 5.09 7.99 21.74
CA ASP A 126 4.63 9.07 20.87
C ASP A 126 4.08 8.50 19.57
N THR A 127 2.96 9.06 19.08
CA THR A 127 2.29 8.52 17.89
C THR A 127 2.07 9.61 16.86
N ILE A 128 2.33 9.27 15.59
CA ILE A 128 2.02 10.11 14.43
C ILE A 128 0.96 9.39 13.61
N SER A 129 -0.16 10.05 13.37
CA SER A 129 -1.29 9.53 12.58
C SER A 129 -1.91 10.64 11.74
N ASP A 130 -2.94 10.34 10.95
CA ASP A 130 -3.62 11.32 10.08
C ASP A 130 -2.68 11.93 9.01
N PHE A 131 -2.15 11.09 8.15
CA PHE A 131 -1.22 11.51 7.09
C PHE A 131 -1.91 12.11 5.85
N ARG A 132 -3.24 11.97 5.70
CA ARG A 132 -3.94 12.29 4.45
C ARG A 132 -4.69 13.62 4.47
N THR A 133 -5.17 14.06 5.62
CA THR A 133 -6.09 15.20 5.75
C THR A 133 -5.49 16.52 5.26
N VAL A 134 -4.19 16.77 5.52
CA VAL A 134 -3.52 18.00 5.05
C VAL A 134 -3.46 18.05 3.52
N ASP A 135 -3.13 16.96 2.87
CA ASP A 135 -3.06 16.89 1.41
C ASP A 135 -4.42 17.15 0.77
N VAL A 136 -5.48 16.53 1.30
CA VAL A 136 -6.86 16.75 0.85
C VAL A 136 -7.29 18.21 1.07
N ALA A 137 -6.94 18.81 2.21
CA ALA A 137 -7.23 20.22 2.48
C ALA A 137 -6.50 21.18 1.53
N LEU A 138 -5.35 20.77 0.96
CA LEU A 138 -4.60 21.48 -0.07
C LEU A 138 -5.08 21.19 -1.50
N GLY A 139 -6.23 20.52 -1.63
CA GLY A 139 -6.83 20.17 -2.93
C GLY A 139 -6.26 18.91 -3.57
N GLY A 140 -5.41 18.17 -2.87
CA GLY A 140 -4.88 16.89 -3.33
C GLY A 140 -5.83 15.72 -3.08
N ASN A 141 -5.48 14.57 -3.64
CA ASN A 141 -6.24 13.34 -3.47
C ASN A 141 -5.99 12.64 -2.13
N GLY A 142 -4.98 13.05 -1.33
CA GLY A 142 -4.61 12.34 -0.10
C GLY A 142 -4.06 10.92 -0.32
N ALA A 143 -3.92 10.49 -1.57
CA ALA A 143 -3.43 9.18 -1.99
C ALA A 143 -2.90 9.26 -3.44
N PRO A 144 -1.96 8.36 -3.82
CA PRO A 144 -1.18 7.49 -2.95
C PRO A 144 -0.07 8.25 -2.20
N LEU A 145 0.27 7.79 -0.98
CA LEU A 145 1.37 8.35 -0.17
C LEU A 145 2.67 7.55 -0.28
N VAL A 146 2.58 6.28 -0.66
CA VAL A 146 3.74 5.37 -0.82
C VAL A 146 4.82 5.89 -1.79
N PRO A 147 4.49 6.62 -2.87
CA PRO A 147 5.48 7.05 -3.86
C PRO A 147 6.65 7.91 -3.34
N ILE A 148 6.51 8.62 -2.22
CA ILE A 148 7.66 9.33 -1.63
C ILE A 148 8.66 8.35 -1.00
N GLY A 149 8.16 7.26 -0.37
CA GLY A 149 8.99 6.16 0.09
C GLY A 149 9.68 5.46 -1.06
N ASP A 150 8.96 5.20 -2.15
CA ASP A 150 9.54 4.65 -3.38
C ASP A 150 10.70 5.51 -3.90
N LYS A 151 10.50 6.84 -3.91
CA LYS A 151 11.53 7.79 -4.37
C LYS A 151 12.76 7.81 -3.47
N LEU A 152 12.57 7.85 -2.16
CA LEU A 152 13.65 8.14 -1.21
C LEU A 152 14.32 6.89 -0.65
N LEU A 153 13.61 5.76 -0.50
CA LEU A 153 14.15 4.51 0.03
C LEU A 153 14.51 3.51 -1.08
N PHE A 154 13.76 3.52 -2.19
CA PHE A 154 13.92 2.56 -3.29
C PHE A 154 14.36 3.23 -4.60
N GLY A 155 14.94 4.44 -4.52
CA GLY A 155 15.38 5.23 -5.67
C GLY A 155 16.52 4.61 -6.51
N SER A 156 17.11 3.50 -6.06
CA SER A 156 18.05 2.70 -6.85
C SER A 156 17.38 1.88 -7.97
N TYR A 157 16.05 1.78 -7.93
CA TYR A 157 15.25 1.14 -8.98
C TYR A 157 14.55 2.20 -9.82
N ASP A 158 14.51 2.00 -11.15
CA ASP A 158 13.84 2.92 -12.07
C ASP A 158 12.34 2.95 -11.88
N TYR A 159 11.75 1.78 -11.54
CA TYR A 159 10.33 1.61 -11.28
C TYR A 159 10.12 0.89 -9.95
N CYS A 160 9.10 1.31 -9.22
CA CYS A 160 8.53 0.54 -8.12
C CYS A 160 7.13 0.09 -8.53
N LEU A 161 6.92 -1.22 -8.55
CA LEU A 161 5.67 -1.88 -8.97
C LEU A 161 5.09 -2.64 -7.77
N ASN A 162 3.85 -2.34 -7.42
CA ASN A 162 3.11 -3.09 -6.43
C ASN A 162 2.06 -3.99 -7.11
N LEU A 163 2.08 -5.27 -6.81
CA LEU A 163 1.18 -6.30 -7.34
C LEU A 163 0.14 -6.70 -6.30
N GLY A 164 -0.75 -5.77 -5.96
CA GLY A 164 -1.89 -5.95 -5.07
C GLY A 164 -3.15 -6.44 -5.78
N GLY A 165 -4.31 -6.06 -5.28
CA GLY A 165 -5.59 -6.23 -5.99
C GLY A 165 -5.57 -5.57 -7.36
N PHE A 166 -4.97 -4.38 -7.41
CA PHE A 166 -4.58 -3.64 -8.62
C PHE A 166 -3.05 -3.57 -8.68
N ALA A 167 -2.51 -3.66 -9.90
CA ALA A 167 -1.11 -3.38 -10.16
C ALA A 167 -0.93 -1.87 -10.32
N ASN A 168 -0.10 -1.26 -9.49
CA ASN A 168 0.23 0.14 -9.57
C ASN A 168 1.75 0.36 -9.63
N ILE A 169 2.15 1.45 -10.25
CA ILE A 169 3.55 1.77 -10.51
C ILE A 169 3.88 3.18 -10.06
N SER A 170 5.10 3.39 -9.61
CA SER A 170 5.67 4.72 -9.44
C SER A 170 7.09 4.81 -10.01
N TYR A 171 7.43 5.96 -10.58
CA TYR A 171 8.75 6.24 -11.15
C TYR A 171 8.98 7.75 -11.30
N ASP A 172 10.21 8.18 -11.46
CA ASP A 172 10.51 9.56 -11.79
C ASP A 172 10.46 9.75 -13.31
N ASN A 173 9.68 10.75 -13.77
CA ASN A 173 9.62 11.14 -15.20
C ASN A 173 10.94 11.85 -15.63
N ALA A 174 11.00 12.28 -16.89
CA ALA A 174 12.17 12.97 -17.45
C ALA A 174 12.52 14.29 -16.71
N ASP A 175 11.53 14.93 -16.11
CA ASP A 175 11.70 16.16 -15.32
C ASP A 175 12.06 15.89 -13.85
N GLY A 176 12.27 14.63 -13.47
CA GLY A 176 12.59 14.22 -12.10
C GLY A 176 11.39 14.26 -11.13
N GLN A 177 10.19 14.44 -11.66
CA GLN A 177 8.97 14.41 -10.88
C GLN A 177 8.48 12.97 -10.69
N ARG A 178 8.10 12.61 -9.47
CA ARG A 178 7.50 11.30 -9.20
C ARG A 178 6.11 11.23 -9.80
N VAL A 179 5.85 10.18 -10.56
CA VAL A 179 4.55 9.82 -11.15
C VAL A 179 4.11 8.50 -10.53
N ALA A 180 2.82 8.37 -10.24
CA ALA A 180 2.23 7.12 -9.77
C ALA A 180 0.81 6.96 -10.31
N PHE A 181 0.44 5.72 -10.69
CA PHE A 181 -0.91 5.41 -11.21
C PHE A 181 -1.18 3.90 -11.21
N ASP A 182 -2.48 3.55 -11.28
CA ASP A 182 -2.89 2.17 -11.44
C ASP A 182 -2.80 1.75 -12.91
N ILE A 183 -2.16 0.62 -13.15
CA ILE A 183 -1.96 0.06 -14.49
C ILE A 183 -3.15 -0.79 -14.90
N CYS A 184 -3.45 -1.83 -14.10
CA CYS A 184 -4.51 -2.79 -14.37
C CYS A 184 -4.97 -3.47 -13.08
N PRO A 185 -6.20 -4.03 -13.04
CA PRO A 185 -6.57 -4.97 -11.99
C PRO A 185 -5.64 -6.21 -12.06
N LEU A 186 -5.34 -6.83 -10.91
CA LEU A 186 -4.52 -8.04 -10.89
C LEU A 186 -5.15 -9.11 -10.00
N ASN A 187 -4.79 -9.18 -8.72
CA ASN A 187 -5.27 -10.24 -7.84
C ASN A 187 -6.79 -10.20 -7.64
N ILE A 188 -7.41 -9.02 -7.71
CA ILE A 188 -8.86 -8.89 -7.61
C ILE A 188 -9.60 -9.68 -8.70
N VAL A 189 -9.06 -9.73 -9.91
CA VAL A 189 -9.62 -10.51 -11.03
C VAL A 189 -9.24 -11.98 -10.92
N ALA A 190 -7.96 -12.30 -10.69
CA ALA A 190 -7.50 -13.67 -10.55
C ALA A 190 -8.27 -14.41 -9.44
N ASN A 191 -8.41 -13.77 -8.26
CA ASN A 191 -9.15 -14.34 -7.13
C ASN A 191 -10.67 -14.44 -7.40
N THR A 192 -11.23 -13.55 -8.22
CA THR A 192 -12.64 -13.69 -8.64
C THR A 192 -12.85 -14.91 -9.56
N LEU A 193 -11.87 -15.23 -10.41
CA LEU A 193 -11.90 -16.41 -11.26
C LEU A 193 -11.72 -17.69 -10.45
N THR A 194 -10.77 -17.73 -9.50
CA THR A 194 -10.51 -18.92 -8.68
C THR A 194 -11.66 -19.25 -7.74
N ARG A 195 -12.38 -18.22 -7.22
CA ARG A 195 -13.58 -18.43 -6.39
C ARG A 195 -14.72 -19.15 -7.13
N ARG A 196 -14.75 -19.12 -8.48
CA ARG A 196 -15.72 -19.91 -9.27
C ARG A 196 -15.52 -21.43 -9.12
N ILE A 197 -14.33 -21.85 -8.65
CA ILE A 197 -13.95 -23.25 -8.38
C ILE A 197 -13.59 -23.45 -6.90
N GLU A 198 -14.13 -22.60 -6.00
CA GLU A 198 -14.01 -22.71 -4.55
C GLU A 198 -12.55 -22.57 -4.03
N LEU A 199 -11.69 -21.86 -4.76
CA LEU A 199 -10.34 -21.52 -4.33
C LEU A 199 -10.24 -20.03 -4.04
N GLU A 200 -9.50 -19.66 -2.99
CA GLU A 200 -9.31 -18.26 -2.63
C GLU A 200 -8.41 -17.53 -3.64
N TYR A 201 -7.34 -18.17 -4.10
CA TYR A 201 -6.38 -17.63 -5.08
C TYR A 201 -5.66 -18.73 -5.84
N ASP A 202 -4.97 -18.36 -6.92
CA ASP A 202 -4.11 -19.25 -7.73
C ASP A 202 -2.71 -19.31 -7.11
N LYS A 203 -2.49 -20.31 -6.25
CA LYS A 203 -1.23 -20.48 -5.52
C LYS A 203 -0.07 -20.65 -6.50
N ASN A 204 0.93 -19.75 -6.43
CA ASN A 204 2.12 -19.75 -7.30
C ASN A 204 1.79 -19.69 -8.81
N GLY A 205 0.55 -19.38 -9.20
CA GLY A 205 0.10 -19.37 -10.59
C GLY A 205 -0.04 -20.75 -11.24
N GLU A 206 -0.21 -21.79 -10.43
CA GLU A 206 -0.22 -23.20 -10.94
C GLU A 206 -1.40 -23.49 -11.86
N LEU A 207 -2.57 -22.86 -11.63
CA LEU A 207 -3.72 -23.01 -12.53
C LEU A 207 -3.48 -22.27 -13.85
N GLY A 208 -3.06 -21.00 -13.75
CA GLY A 208 -2.74 -20.21 -14.94
C GLY A 208 -1.65 -20.85 -15.80
N ARG A 209 -0.66 -21.50 -15.20
CA ARG A 209 0.42 -22.21 -15.90
C ARG A 209 -0.08 -23.39 -16.75
N LYS A 210 -1.17 -24.06 -16.32
CA LYS A 210 -1.77 -25.19 -17.08
C LYS A 210 -2.64 -24.70 -18.24
N GLY A 211 -3.09 -23.44 -18.18
CA GLY A 211 -4.01 -22.90 -19.15
C GLY A 211 -3.35 -22.57 -20.50
N VAL A 212 -4.19 -22.50 -21.52
CA VAL A 212 -3.84 -22.04 -22.86
C VAL A 212 -4.39 -20.64 -23.09
N VAL A 213 -3.54 -19.72 -23.56
CA VAL A 213 -3.92 -18.33 -23.82
C VAL A 213 -4.95 -18.25 -24.95
N ASP A 214 -6.13 -17.69 -24.65
CA ASP A 214 -7.16 -17.36 -25.62
C ASP A 214 -6.81 -16.02 -26.29
N LYS A 215 -6.27 -16.09 -27.51
CA LYS A 215 -5.83 -14.92 -28.28
C LYS A 215 -6.96 -13.92 -28.57
N LYS A 216 -8.20 -14.41 -28.73
CA LYS A 216 -9.37 -13.54 -28.99
C LYS A 216 -9.75 -12.76 -27.74
N LEU A 217 -9.78 -13.43 -26.60
CA LEU A 217 -10.03 -12.78 -25.30
C LEU A 217 -8.89 -11.81 -24.95
N LEU A 218 -7.65 -12.21 -25.13
CA LEU A 218 -6.48 -11.35 -24.90
C LEU A 218 -6.56 -10.06 -25.72
N ALA A 219 -6.93 -10.15 -26.99
CA ALA A 219 -7.09 -8.99 -27.86
C ALA A 219 -8.20 -8.04 -27.35
N LYS A 220 -9.33 -8.58 -26.85
CA LYS A 220 -10.42 -7.78 -26.27
C LYS A 220 -9.97 -7.08 -24.99
N LEU A 221 -9.31 -7.78 -24.08
CA LEU A 221 -8.77 -7.22 -22.85
C LEU A 221 -7.77 -6.07 -23.14
N ASN A 222 -6.84 -6.28 -24.07
CA ASN A 222 -5.86 -5.28 -24.46
C ASN A 222 -6.47 -4.06 -25.20
N ALA A 223 -7.68 -4.18 -25.74
CA ALA A 223 -8.36 -3.10 -26.44
C ALA A 223 -9.15 -2.15 -25.53
N ILE A 224 -9.28 -2.44 -24.24
CA ILE A 224 -10.03 -1.62 -23.28
C ILE A 224 -9.45 -0.19 -23.24
N PRO A 225 -10.29 0.86 -23.40
CA PRO A 225 -9.82 2.24 -23.57
C PRO A 225 -8.97 2.78 -22.42
N TYR A 226 -9.19 2.34 -21.18
CA TYR A 226 -8.43 2.76 -20.01
C TYR A 226 -6.92 2.61 -20.20
N TYR A 227 -6.46 1.54 -20.84
CA TYR A 227 -5.02 1.27 -21.00
C TYR A 227 -4.29 2.27 -21.90
N LYS A 228 -5.04 3.04 -22.70
CA LYS A 228 -4.50 4.12 -23.56
C LYS A 228 -4.49 5.48 -22.88
N GLN A 229 -5.12 5.61 -21.72
CA GLN A 229 -5.16 6.87 -20.98
C GLN A 229 -3.79 7.21 -20.40
N GLN A 230 -3.43 8.49 -20.44
CA GLN A 230 -2.23 8.99 -19.77
C GLN A 230 -2.49 9.21 -18.27
N PRO A 231 -1.45 9.11 -17.41
CA PRO A 231 -1.55 9.51 -16.02
C PRO A 231 -1.88 11.01 -15.86
N PRO A 232 -2.56 11.42 -14.77
CA PRO A 232 -2.95 10.59 -13.63
C PRO A 232 -4.19 9.73 -13.90
N LYS A 233 -4.19 8.48 -13.47
CA LYS A 233 -5.34 7.57 -13.57
C LYS A 233 -5.36 6.55 -12.43
N SER A 234 -6.56 6.16 -12.02
CA SER A 234 -6.78 5.18 -10.97
C SER A 234 -7.89 4.20 -11.33
N LEU A 235 -7.97 3.10 -10.61
CA LEU A 235 -8.95 2.03 -10.81
C LEU A 235 -9.66 1.72 -9.49
N GLY A 236 -10.94 1.37 -9.63
CA GLY A 236 -11.76 0.85 -8.56
C GLY A 236 -12.41 -0.48 -8.93
N ARG A 237 -13.10 -1.08 -7.99
CA ARG A 237 -13.83 -2.33 -8.16
C ARG A 237 -14.87 -2.24 -9.27
N GLU A 238 -15.51 -1.09 -9.41
CA GLU A 238 -16.51 -0.79 -10.43
C GLU A 238 -15.98 -1.01 -11.86
N PHE A 239 -14.70 -0.68 -12.10
CA PHE A 239 -14.05 -0.95 -13.39
C PHE A 239 -13.92 -2.44 -13.68
N VAL A 240 -13.58 -3.23 -12.66
CA VAL A 240 -13.48 -4.69 -12.80
C VAL A 240 -14.83 -5.28 -13.17
N ASP A 241 -15.89 -4.85 -12.46
CA ASP A 241 -17.24 -5.37 -12.63
C ASP A 241 -17.86 -4.94 -13.97
N ALA A 242 -17.56 -3.73 -14.45
CA ALA A 242 -18.10 -3.19 -15.69
C ALA A 242 -17.32 -3.60 -16.95
N GLU A 243 -16.01 -3.63 -16.90
CA GLU A 243 -15.16 -3.72 -18.11
C GLU A 243 -14.46 -5.09 -18.25
N ILE A 244 -14.12 -5.75 -17.14
CA ILE A 244 -13.31 -6.98 -17.17
C ILE A 244 -14.16 -8.23 -17.05
N LEU A 245 -14.95 -8.37 -15.98
CA LEU A 245 -15.70 -9.59 -15.70
C LEU A 245 -16.70 -9.97 -16.79
N PRO A 246 -17.39 -9.03 -17.47
CA PRO A 246 -18.30 -9.37 -18.58
C PRO A 246 -17.60 -10.08 -19.75
N LEU A 247 -16.30 -9.83 -19.98
CA LEU A 247 -15.54 -10.48 -21.05
C LEU A 247 -15.31 -11.97 -20.79
N PHE A 248 -15.33 -12.40 -19.54
CA PHE A 248 -15.21 -13.81 -19.16
C PHE A 248 -16.55 -14.56 -19.24
N GLY A 249 -17.67 -13.84 -19.07
CA GLY A 249 -19.01 -14.46 -19.07
C GLY A 249 -19.14 -15.61 -18.06
N GLN A 250 -19.88 -16.65 -18.45
CA GLN A 250 -20.09 -17.86 -17.64
C GLN A 250 -19.09 -18.99 -17.96
N ARG A 251 -17.93 -18.65 -18.52
CA ARG A 251 -16.89 -19.64 -18.84
C ARG A 251 -16.38 -20.33 -17.57
N THR A 252 -16.14 -21.64 -17.71
CA THR A 252 -15.70 -22.53 -16.63
C THR A 252 -14.26 -23.04 -16.81
N ASP A 253 -13.62 -22.71 -17.94
CA ASP A 253 -12.24 -23.06 -18.23
C ASP A 253 -11.27 -22.10 -17.51
N ILE A 254 -11.30 -22.14 -16.18
CA ILE A 254 -10.62 -21.18 -15.29
C ILE A 254 -9.12 -21.09 -15.57
N GLU A 255 -8.46 -22.22 -15.86
CA GLU A 255 -7.03 -22.27 -16.19
C GLU A 255 -6.72 -21.40 -17.42
N ASN A 256 -7.52 -21.51 -18.50
CA ASN A 256 -7.34 -20.72 -19.71
C ASN A 256 -7.62 -19.23 -19.48
N LEU A 257 -8.64 -18.92 -18.65
CA LEU A 257 -8.97 -17.54 -18.27
C LEU A 257 -7.82 -16.91 -17.48
N LEU A 258 -7.26 -17.61 -16.49
CA LEU A 258 -6.13 -17.15 -15.70
C LEU A 258 -4.88 -16.96 -16.56
N ALA A 259 -4.52 -17.95 -17.39
CA ALA A 259 -3.40 -17.82 -18.32
C ALA A 259 -3.55 -16.58 -19.20
N THR A 260 -4.72 -16.39 -19.80
CA THR A 260 -5.00 -15.25 -20.68
C THR A 260 -4.91 -13.92 -19.92
N TYR A 261 -5.44 -13.88 -18.71
CA TYR A 261 -5.44 -12.68 -17.90
C TYR A 261 -4.04 -12.30 -17.40
N TYR A 262 -3.22 -13.27 -16.97
CA TYR A 262 -1.85 -13.02 -16.58
C TYR A 262 -1.00 -12.48 -17.74
N HIS A 263 -1.18 -13.02 -18.95
CA HIS A 263 -0.53 -12.48 -20.14
C HIS A 263 -1.01 -11.06 -20.47
N HIS A 264 -2.32 -10.77 -20.27
CA HIS A 264 -2.86 -9.42 -20.41
C HIS A 264 -2.22 -8.45 -19.42
N ALA A 265 -2.23 -8.79 -18.13
CA ALA A 265 -1.69 -7.93 -17.07
C ALA A 265 -0.18 -7.69 -17.27
N ALA A 266 0.59 -8.73 -17.59
CA ALA A 266 2.02 -8.63 -17.89
C ALA A 266 2.29 -7.71 -19.09
N HIS A 267 1.47 -7.79 -20.14
CA HIS A 267 1.54 -6.88 -21.28
C HIS A 267 1.30 -5.43 -20.88
N GLN A 268 0.23 -5.14 -20.10
CA GLN A 268 -0.09 -3.76 -19.68
C GLN A 268 0.99 -3.18 -18.78
N ILE A 269 1.53 -3.97 -17.86
CA ILE A 269 2.63 -3.56 -16.98
C ILE A 269 3.89 -3.27 -17.81
N SER A 270 4.23 -4.13 -18.76
CA SER A 270 5.36 -3.91 -19.67
C SER A 270 5.23 -2.62 -20.47
N GLN A 271 4.03 -2.30 -20.97
CA GLN A 271 3.77 -1.02 -21.67
C GLN A 271 3.98 0.18 -20.74
N ALA A 272 3.55 0.10 -19.49
CA ALA A 272 3.76 1.14 -18.48
C ALA A 272 5.23 1.38 -18.13
N MET A 273 6.10 0.36 -18.33
CA MET A 273 7.55 0.40 -18.07
C MET A 273 8.38 0.65 -19.35
N SER A 274 7.84 1.34 -20.32
CA SER A 274 8.48 1.53 -21.64
C SER A 274 9.31 2.81 -21.76
N ALA A 275 9.52 3.58 -20.67
CA ALA A 275 10.29 4.82 -20.73
C ALA A 275 11.76 4.54 -21.08
N GLU A 276 12.32 5.37 -21.98
CA GLU A 276 13.70 5.24 -22.45
C GLU A 276 14.70 5.40 -21.28
N GLY A 277 15.76 4.62 -21.31
CA GLY A 277 16.84 4.67 -20.31
C GLY A 277 16.53 3.96 -18.99
N LYS A 278 15.32 3.42 -18.79
CA LYS A 278 14.93 2.69 -17.59
C LYS A 278 15.05 1.18 -17.79
N SER A 279 15.65 0.49 -16.82
CA SER A 279 16.07 -0.91 -16.98
C SER A 279 15.80 -1.81 -15.77
N SER A 280 15.26 -1.28 -14.69
CA SER A 280 15.03 -2.04 -13.44
C SER A 280 13.68 -1.74 -12.81
N VAL A 281 13.05 -2.78 -12.25
CA VAL A 281 11.78 -2.66 -11.51
C VAL A 281 11.84 -3.46 -10.21
N LEU A 282 11.56 -2.79 -9.10
CA LEU A 282 11.31 -3.42 -7.81
C LEU A 282 9.84 -3.88 -7.78
N VAL A 283 9.61 -5.16 -7.50
CA VAL A 283 8.27 -5.76 -7.47
C VAL A 283 7.92 -6.16 -6.05
N THR A 284 6.78 -5.67 -5.54
CA THR A 284 6.26 -5.95 -4.19
C THR A 284 4.78 -6.29 -4.24
N GLY A 285 4.18 -6.58 -3.08
CA GLY A 285 2.77 -7.00 -2.95
C GLY A 285 2.56 -8.48 -3.22
N GLY A 286 1.41 -9.02 -2.82
CA GLY A 286 1.11 -10.45 -2.83
C GLY A 286 1.24 -11.14 -4.19
N GLY A 287 1.04 -10.40 -5.29
CA GLY A 287 1.25 -10.93 -6.65
C GLY A 287 2.71 -11.27 -6.98
N ALA A 288 3.69 -10.78 -6.21
CA ALA A 288 5.09 -11.15 -6.35
C ALA A 288 5.34 -12.63 -6.04
N TYR A 289 4.46 -13.27 -5.27
CA TYR A 289 4.51 -14.71 -4.97
C TYR A 289 3.87 -15.60 -6.05
N ASN A 290 3.26 -15.02 -7.08
CA ASN A 290 2.74 -15.76 -8.21
C ASN A 290 3.86 -15.99 -9.25
N GLY A 291 4.59 -17.09 -9.10
CA GLY A 291 5.75 -17.41 -9.94
C GLY A 291 5.44 -17.45 -11.44
N TYR A 292 4.27 -17.97 -11.83
CA TYR A 292 3.88 -17.98 -13.24
C TYR A 292 3.62 -16.57 -13.78
N PHE A 293 2.95 -15.73 -13.01
CA PHE A 293 2.76 -14.32 -13.40
C PHE A 293 4.09 -13.57 -13.54
N ILE A 294 5.01 -13.79 -12.59
CA ILE A 294 6.36 -13.19 -12.66
C ILE A 294 7.11 -13.64 -13.91
N GLU A 295 7.02 -14.91 -14.30
CA GLU A 295 7.58 -15.40 -15.56
C GLU A 295 6.94 -14.70 -16.77
N CYS A 296 5.62 -14.55 -16.79
CA CYS A 296 4.91 -13.80 -17.84
C CYS A 296 5.41 -12.35 -17.93
N LEU A 297 5.61 -11.70 -16.78
CA LEU A 297 6.11 -10.33 -16.70
C LEU A 297 7.56 -10.25 -17.22
N GLN A 298 8.45 -11.12 -16.75
CA GLN A 298 9.85 -11.18 -17.19
C GLN A 298 9.99 -11.39 -18.70
N ASN A 299 9.13 -12.21 -19.27
CA ASN A 299 9.09 -12.47 -20.72
C ASN A 299 8.50 -11.32 -21.54
N SER A 300 7.74 -10.42 -20.90
CA SER A 300 7.06 -9.30 -21.56
C SER A 300 7.85 -8.00 -21.50
N THR A 301 8.75 -7.82 -20.52
CA THR A 301 9.49 -6.57 -20.29
C THR A 301 10.97 -6.72 -20.57
N LYS A 302 11.62 -5.58 -20.91
CA LYS A 302 13.09 -5.50 -20.98
C LYS A 302 13.72 -5.11 -19.64
N CYS A 303 12.91 -4.67 -18.67
CA CYS A 303 13.39 -4.32 -17.36
C CYS A 303 13.79 -5.56 -16.56
N ARG A 304 14.88 -5.45 -15.83
CA ARG A 304 15.28 -6.45 -14.84
C ARG A 304 14.26 -6.44 -13.68
N VAL A 305 13.47 -7.49 -13.56
CA VAL A 305 12.49 -7.67 -12.48
C VAL A 305 13.23 -8.12 -11.22
N VAL A 306 13.12 -7.35 -10.15
CA VAL A 306 13.74 -7.62 -8.85
C VAL A 306 12.64 -7.80 -7.81
N ILE A 307 12.57 -8.98 -7.22
CA ILE A 307 11.72 -9.27 -6.07
C ILE A 307 12.65 -9.18 -4.86
N PRO A 308 12.40 -8.26 -3.91
CA PRO A 308 13.20 -8.15 -2.70
C PRO A 308 12.95 -9.33 -1.75
N ASP A 309 13.56 -9.29 -0.56
CA ASP A 309 13.23 -10.23 0.50
C ASP A 309 11.75 -10.15 0.91
N SER A 310 11.25 -11.20 1.57
CA SER A 310 9.83 -11.29 1.96
C SER A 310 9.41 -10.15 2.89
N ALA A 311 10.30 -9.66 3.75
CA ALA A 311 10.00 -8.55 4.64
C ALA A 311 9.61 -7.28 3.88
N VAL A 312 10.30 -6.98 2.77
CA VAL A 312 9.94 -5.84 1.90
C VAL A 312 8.68 -6.14 1.11
N VAL A 313 8.52 -7.37 0.59
CA VAL A 313 7.30 -7.74 -0.17
C VAL A 313 6.05 -7.58 0.68
N GLU A 314 6.10 -8.00 1.93
CA GLU A 314 4.96 -8.04 2.85
C GLU A 314 4.73 -6.70 3.55
N PHE A 315 5.79 -6.08 4.06
CA PHE A 315 5.68 -4.92 4.95
C PHE A 315 6.03 -3.58 4.29
N LYS A 316 6.20 -3.50 2.97
CA LYS A 316 6.59 -2.25 2.30
C LYS A 316 5.71 -1.07 2.67
N GLU A 317 4.40 -1.25 2.76
CA GLU A 317 3.48 -0.16 3.13
C GLU A 317 3.72 0.28 4.57
N ALA A 318 3.84 -0.64 5.52
CA ALA A 318 4.14 -0.33 6.91
C ALA A 318 5.51 0.35 7.06
N ILE A 319 6.55 -0.11 6.33
CA ILE A 319 7.87 0.52 6.26
C ILE A 319 7.76 1.96 5.75
N VAL A 320 6.99 2.17 4.68
CA VAL A 320 6.81 3.52 4.13
C VAL A 320 6.02 4.41 5.10
N PHE A 321 4.98 3.92 5.77
CA PHE A 321 4.27 4.73 6.78
C PHE A 321 5.16 5.07 7.97
N ALA A 322 6.03 4.16 8.43
CA ALA A 322 7.09 4.48 9.39
C ALA A 322 7.97 5.63 8.88
N PHE A 323 8.38 5.58 7.62
CA PHE A 323 9.19 6.61 6.98
C PHE A 323 8.45 7.95 6.82
N LEU A 324 7.16 7.95 6.50
CA LEU A 324 6.32 9.17 6.50
C LEU A 324 6.32 9.82 7.88
N GLY A 325 6.26 9.00 8.95
CA GLY A 325 6.43 9.47 10.32
C GLY A 325 7.80 10.11 10.57
N VAL A 326 8.89 9.53 10.05
CA VAL A 326 10.24 10.12 10.14
C VAL A 326 10.28 11.47 9.44
N LEU A 327 9.80 11.56 8.22
CA LEU A 327 9.75 12.83 7.48
C LEU A 327 8.91 13.88 8.24
N ARG A 328 7.76 13.48 8.80
CA ARG A 328 6.94 14.36 9.64
C ARG A 328 7.67 14.83 10.88
N TYR A 329 8.37 13.92 11.57
CA TYR A 329 9.12 14.22 12.80
C TYR A 329 10.20 15.27 12.54
N PHE A 330 10.91 15.17 11.42
CA PHE A 330 11.93 16.14 11.00
C PHE A 330 11.39 17.31 10.18
N ARG A 331 10.07 17.48 10.09
CA ARG A 331 9.39 18.56 9.34
C ARG A 331 9.79 18.62 7.87
N MET A 332 9.96 17.46 7.27
CA MET A 332 10.24 17.30 5.84
C MET A 332 8.94 16.95 5.09
N PRO A 333 8.77 17.39 3.83
CA PRO A 333 7.65 16.96 3.02
C PRO A 333 7.54 15.44 2.96
N ASN A 334 6.33 14.92 3.21
CA ASN A 334 6.01 13.49 3.16
C ASN A 334 4.86 13.17 2.20
N CYS A 335 4.38 14.17 1.49
CA CYS A 335 3.38 14.03 0.43
C CYS A 335 3.80 14.86 -0.79
N LEU A 336 3.75 14.25 -1.98
CA LEU A 336 4.22 14.84 -3.24
C LEU A 336 3.05 15.34 -4.08
N LYS A 337 3.01 16.65 -4.36
CA LYS A 337 1.99 17.26 -5.22
C LYS A 337 1.95 16.66 -6.64
N SER A 338 3.08 16.20 -7.14
CA SER A 338 3.19 15.56 -8.46
C SER A 338 2.43 14.23 -8.54
N VAL A 339 2.12 13.63 -7.38
CA VAL A 339 1.40 12.38 -7.25
C VAL A 339 -0.06 12.60 -6.87
N THR A 340 -0.31 13.46 -5.88
CA THR A 340 -1.65 13.66 -5.31
C THR A 340 -2.45 14.78 -5.96
N GLY A 341 -1.77 15.69 -6.68
CA GLY A 341 -2.41 16.86 -7.27
C GLY A 341 -2.65 18.01 -6.30
N ALA A 342 -2.12 17.96 -5.08
CA ALA A 342 -2.18 19.06 -4.13
C ALA A 342 -1.49 20.33 -4.66
N SER A 343 -1.82 21.51 -4.11
CA SER A 343 -1.24 22.78 -4.52
C SER A 343 0.28 22.88 -4.29
N CYS A 344 0.81 22.12 -3.31
CA CYS A 344 2.25 22.06 -3.01
C CYS A 344 2.60 20.71 -2.38
N ASP A 345 3.90 20.36 -2.36
CA ASP A 345 4.39 19.29 -1.50
C ASP A 345 4.10 19.67 -0.06
N ASN A 346 3.65 18.72 0.74
CA ASN A 346 3.15 19.03 2.08
C ASN A 346 3.61 18.02 3.14
N ILE A 347 3.32 18.37 4.40
CA ILE A 347 3.73 17.60 5.58
C ILE A 347 2.47 17.16 6.31
N GLY A 348 2.01 15.94 6.03
CA GLY A 348 0.89 15.30 6.72
C GLY A 348 1.32 14.67 8.06
N GLY A 349 0.35 14.45 8.93
CA GLY A 349 0.52 13.76 10.20
C GLY A 349 0.36 14.66 11.43
N ALA A 350 -0.53 14.27 12.35
CA ALA A 350 -0.69 14.83 13.68
C ALA A 350 0.19 14.05 14.67
N ILE A 351 0.86 14.76 15.59
CA ILE A 351 1.73 14.17 16.61
C ILE A 351 1.01 14.18 17.97
N TYR A 352 0.88 13.02 18.57
CA TYR A 352 0.36 12.81 19.92
C TYR A 352 1.49 12.37 20.82
N LYS A 353 1.73 13.12 21.89
CA LYS A 353 2.75 12.78 22.89
C LYS A 353 2.23 11.74 23.86
N ALA A 354 2.99 10.70 24.10
CA ALA A 354 2.80 9.85 25.26
C ALA A 354 3.11 10.66 26.51
N ASN A 355 2.29 10.54 27.53
CA ASN A 355 2.67 11.09 28.82
C ASN A 355 3.85 10.30 29.36
N GLU A 356 4.97 10.94 29.59
CA GLU A 356 5.94 10.43 30.53
C GLU A 356 5.21 10.35 31.88
N ILE A 357 4.75 9.15 32.26
CA ILE A 357 4.40 8.90 33.63
C ILE A 357 5.74 9.08 34.38
N ALA A 358 5.93 10.25 35.00
CA ALA A 358 7.05 10.42 35.91
C ALA A 358 6.96 9.22 36.85
N ASP A 359 7.99 8.38 36.83
CA ASP A 359 8.16 7.40 37.89
C ASP A 359 8.07 8.19 39.19
N SER A 360 6.90 8.13 39.82
CA SER A 360 6.76 8.56 41.21
C SER A 360 7.58 7.54 41.99
N GLY A 361 8.89 7.78 42.02
CA GLY A 361 9.78 7.10 42.93
C GLY A 361 9.28 7.40 44.34
N ASP A 362 8.70 6.38 44.95
CA ASP A 362 8.60 6.20 46.38
C ASP A 362 9.81 5.41 46.88
#